data_3e67bc3d948251b72afb0a202015e719
#
_entry.id   3e67bc3d948251b72afb0a202015e719
#
_cell.length_a   1.000
_cell.length_b   1.000
_cell.length_c   1.000
_cell.angle_alpha   90.00
_cell.angle_beta   90.00
_cell.angle_gamma   90.00
#
_symmetry.space_group_name_H-M   'P 1'
#
loop_
_entity.id
_entity.type
_entity.pdbx_description
1 polymer ?
#
loop_
_entity_poly.entity_id
_entity_poly.type
_entity_poly.pdbx_seq_one_letter_code
_entity_poly.pdbx_strand_id
1 'polypeptide(L)'
;MMAGVTTHPATTAARVLIQALAVLGVQDVVLAPGSRSAPLAYALADAALPGDARPAGAPALTVHVRIDERSAGFLALGLARAHALGETPRPVAIVTTSGTAVANLHPAVLEAHHSGVPLLVLSADRPHELRGTGANQTTEQVGLFAGATRLVLDVPAPTGLEHEARDLRAVAGRAVAAALGARTGDPGPVHLNLCYRDPLVPGEEPWPAPSGDGLAHVERRPAPAAVAAPDPDRPLVRAGRAAATPTVVVAGDGAGPAARRTAEANGWPLLAEPSSGAREGANAIAAYRLLLSADALGGQVRRVVVFGRPTLSRPVQALLARDDVEVIVVAASGASWSDAGRRADQVLLEVPARMRTGRLGSSAGWLEAWRAADEAASRAIDALLDPPQRGVRTRAGARVTGPVLARAVAAASSADDVLVVGASNPVRDLDLVARWTTAPTVLANRGLSGIDGTVSTAVGVALGLPHRRVRALVGDLTFLHDVGGLLRGPLERGADLQVVVANDDGGSIFATLEPGEAARADVFERFFGTPHGADLAALCAGYGVRHTRVGDVDGLLPALAAPGTGLSVVEVRVDRTSRRALNEAISAAVAASLPT
;
A
#
# COMPACT_ATOMS: atom_id res chain seq x y z
N MET A 1 -14.81 -39.01 43.20
CA MET A 1 -13.71 -38.74 42.25
C MET A 1 -14.35 -38.21 40.98
N MET A 2 -14.43 -36.88 40.81
CA MET A 2 -14.80 -36.31 39.52
C MET A 2 -13.63 -36.61 38.57
N ALA A 3 -13.87 -37.35 37.50
CA ALA A 3 -12.93 -37.50 36.42
C ALA A 3 -12.60 -36.08 35.92
N GLY A 4 -11.37 -35.63 36.13
CA GLY A 4 -10.94 -34.33 35.68
C GLY A 4 -11.15 -34.26 34.16
N VAL A 5 -11.93 -33.28 33.71
CA VAL A 5 -12.04 -32.92 32.30
C VAL A 5 -10.62 -32.64 31.85
N THR A 6 -10.10 -33.44 30.96
CA THR A 6 -8.76 -33.25 30.40
C THR A 6 -8.86 -32.00 29.53
N THR A 7 -8.52 -30.85 30.10
CA THR A 7 -8.48 -29.60 29.33
C THR A 7 -7.30 -29.67 28.39
N HIS A 8 -7.51 -29.29 27.13
CA HIS A 8 -6.46 -29.12 26.14
C HIS A 8 -5.94 -27.66 26.21
N PRO A 9 -4.85 -27.38 26.95
CA PRO A 9 -4.41 -26.00 27.20
C PRO A 9 -4.15 -25.22 25.91
N ALA A 10 -3.59 -25.85 24.88
CA ALA A 10 -3.34 -25.24 23.59
C ALA A 10 -4.64 -24.75 22.92
N THR A 11 -5.70 -25.57 22.95
CA THR A 11 -7.02 -25.20 22.39
C THR A 11 -7.66 -24.06 23.17
N THR A 12 -7.66 -24.16 24.52
CA THR A 12 -8.22 -23.11 25.37
C THR A 12 -7.53 -21.78 25.17
N ALA A 13 -6.20 -21.77 25.13
CA ALA A 13 -5.40 -20.57 24.87
C ALA A 13 -5.69 -19.95 23.50
N ALA A 14 -5.77 -20.76 22.45
CA ALA A 14 -6.12 -20.29 21.12
C ALA A 14 -7.51 -19.64 21.08
N ARG A 15 -8.52 -20.28 21.69
CA ARG A 15 -9.89 -19.75 21.78
C ARG A 15 -9.95 -18.42 22.53
N VAL A 16 -9.28 -18.32 23.69
CA VAL A 16 -9.19 -17.06 24.46
C VAL A 16 -8.54 -15.95 23.65
N LEU A 17 -7.44 -16.24 22.96
CA LEU A 17 -6.75 -15.25 22.13
C LEU A 17 -7.65 -14.75 20.99
N ILE A 18 -8.33 -15.65 20.28
CA ILE A 18 -9.25 -15.31 19.19
C ILE A 18 -10.44 -14.48 19.69
N GLN A 19 -11.03 -14.83 20.85
CA GLN A 19 -12.06 -14.01 21.49
C GLN A 19 -11.55 -12.59 21.79
N ALA A 20 -10.38 -12.48 22.41
CA ALA A 20 -9.80 -11.20 22.79
C ALA A 20 -9.51 -10.32 21.57
N LEU A 21 -8.94 -10.87 20.48
CA LEU A 21 -8.68 -10.13 19.25
C LEU A 21 -9.97 -9.63 18.60
N ALA A 22 -11.03 -10.44 18.57
CA ALA A 22 -12.34 -10.03 18.04
C ALA A 22 -12.96 -8.87 18.85
N VAL A 23 -12.93 -8.93 20.18
CA VAL A 23 -13.38 -7.84 21.07
C VAL A 23 -12.58 -6.56 20.84
N LEU A 24 -11.30 -6.67 20.53
CA LEU A 24 -10.41 -5.55 20.24
C LEU A 24 -10.52 -5.02 18.80
N GLY A 25 -11.45 -5.55 17.98
CA GLY A 25 -11.79 -5.02 16.67
C GLY A 25 -11.15 -5.72 15.48
N VAL A 26 -10.45 -6.84 15.67
CA VAL A 26 -10.04 -7.71 14.56
C VAL A 26 -11.29 -8.35 13.97
N GLN A 27 -11.47 -8.23 12.65
CA GLN A 27 -12.61 -8.81 11.91
C GLN A 27 -12.17 -9.82 10.87
N ASP A 28 -11.01 -9.59 10.26
CA ASP A 28 -10.45 -10.44 9.22
C ASP A 28 -9.17 -11.11 9.71
N VAL A 29 -9.07 -12.41 9.44
CA VAL A 29 -7.89 -13.22 9.74
C VAL A 29 -7.48 -13.99 8.49
N VAL A 30 -6.21 -13.89 8.11
CA VAL A 30 -5.65 -14.68 7.02
C VAL A 30 -4.90 -15.86 7.63
N LEU A 31 -5.24 -17.07 7.22
CA LEU A 31 -4.67 -18.31 7.72
C LEU A 31 -3.86 -19.02 6.63
N ALA A 32 -2.57 -19.24 6.86
CA ALA A 32 -1.78 -20.24 6.14
C ALA A 32 -1.68 -21.50 7.01
N PRO A 33 -2.28 -22.63 6.57
CA PRO A 33 -2.46 -23.80 7.43
C PRO A 33 -1.16 -24.54 7.72
N GLY A 34 -1.05 -25.12 8.90
CA GLY A 34 0.04 -25.99 9.29
C GLY A 34 -0.20 -26.66 10.63
N SER A 35 0.52 -27.74 10.93
CA SER A 35 0.26 -28.59 12.10
C SER A 35 0.41 -27.83 13.43
N ARG A 36 1.49 -27.04 13.61
CA ARG A 36 1.73 -26.35 14.89
C ARG A 36 0.72 -25.24 15.17
N SER A 37 0.12 -24.66 14.12
CA SER A 37 -0.96 -23.67 14.24
C SER A 37 -2.36 -24.28 14.36
N ALA A 38 -2.49 -25.61 14.45
CA ALA A 38 -3.79 -26.29 14.51
C ALA A 38 -4.73 -25.74 15.63
N PRO A 39 -4.27 -25.43 16.85
CA PRO A 39 -5.14 -24.84 17.87
C PRO A 39 -5.82 -23.55 17.41
N LEU A 40 -5.07 -22.67 16.73
CA LEU A 40 -5.61 -21.44 16.14
C LEU A 40 -6.52 -21.73 14.96
N ALA A 41 -6.15 -22.69 14.09
CA ALA A 41 -6.95 -23.06 12.93
C ALA A 41 -8.33 -23.59 13.31
N TYR A 42 -8.42 -24.45 14.33
CA TYR A 42 -9.70 -24.95 14.86
C TYR A 42 -10.53 -23.81 15.49
N ALA A 43 -9.90 -22.94 16.28
CA ALA A 43 -10.60 -21.79 16.84
C ALA A 43 -11.15 -20.84 15.75
N LEU A 44 -10.39 -20.64 14.67
CA LEU A 44 -10.81 -19.84 13.52
C LEU A 44 -11.90 -20.54 12.70
N ALA A 45 -11.84 -21.87 12.56
CA ALA A 45 -12.89 -22.64 11.89
C ALA A 45 -14.24 -22.46 12.60
N ASP A 46 -14.26 -22.56 13.94
CA ASP A 46 -15.45 -22.29 14.73
C ASP A 46 -15.95 -20.83 14.58
N ALA A 47 -15.03 -19.87 14.60
CA ALA A 47 -15.33 -18.44 14.51
C ALA A 47 -15.87 -18.04 13.11
N ALA A 48 -15.51 -18.79 12.06
CA ALA A 48 -15.97 -18.57 10.69
C ALA A 48 -17.37 -19.12 10.39
N LEU A 49 -17.92 -19.95 11.27
CA LEU A 49 -19.26 -20.52 11.08
C LEU A 49 -20.35 -19.44 11.13
N PRO A 50 -21.38 -19.56 10.28
CA PRO A 50 -22.48 -18.59 10.26
C PRO A 50 -23.41 -18.78 11.48
N GLY A 51 -23.92 -17.68 12.01
CA GLY A 51 -25.05 -17.60 12.94
C GLY A 51 -25.15 -18.74 13.95
N ASP A 52 -26.22 -19.53 13.85
CA ASP A 52 -26.56 -20.59 14.81
C ASP A 52 -25.64 -21.82 14.75
N ALA A 53 -24.86 -21.99 13.66
CA ALA A 53 -23.89 -23.07 13.56
C ALA A 53 -22.63 -22.79 14.38
N ARG A 54 -22.43 -21.54 14.83
CA ARG A 54 -21.24 -21.15 15.59
C ARG A 54 -21.37 -21.56 17.06
N PRO A 55 -20.35 -22.24 17.64
CA PRO A 55 -20.37 -22.62 19.05
C PRO A 55 -20.58 -21.42 19.97
N ALA A 56 -21.33 -21.62 21.05
CA ALA A 56 -21.52 -20.59 22.07
C ALA A 56 -20.16 -20.14 22.62
N GLY A 57 -19.92 -18.83 22.66
CA GLY A 57 -18.65 -18.23 23.07
C GLY A 57 -17.66 -17.98 21.91
N ALA A 58 -17.81 -18.61 20.76
CA ALA A 58 -16.97 -18.31 19.60
C ALA A 58 -17.37 -16.94 18.99
N PRO A 59 -16.38 -16.05 18.69
CA PRO A 59 -16.66 -14.77 18.05
C PRO A 59 -16.99 -14.95 16.55
N ALA A 60 -17.57 -13.93 15.92
CA ALA A 60 -17.76 -13.90 14.48
C ALA A 60 -16.54 -13.29 13.80
N LEU A 61 -15.85 -14.04 12.95
CA LEU A 61 -14.71 -13.57 12.16
C LEU A 61 -14.82 -13.99 10.70
N THR A 62 -14.27 -13.18 9.82
CA THR A 62 -14.05 -13.55 8.42
C THR A 62 -12.64 -14.16 8.31
N VAL A 63 -12.58 -15.41 7.87
CA VAL A 63 -11.32 -16.13 7.70
C VAL A 63 -11.03 -16.32 6.22
N HIS A 64 -9.79 -16.05 5.83
CA HIS A 64 -9.29 -16.19 4.47
C HIS A 64 -8.13 -17.20 4.46
N VAL A 65 -8.31 -18.36 3.86
CA VAL A 65 -7.26 -19.37 3.80
C VAL A 65 -6.39 -19.19 2.55
N ARG A 66 -5.08 -19.22 2.72
CA ARG A 66 -4.10 -19.14 1.63
C ARG A 66 -3.00 -20.18 1.83
N ILE A 67 -2.50 -20.72 0.70
CA ILE A 67 -1.45 -21.75 0.72
C ILE A 67 -0.08 -21.12 0.87
N ASP A 68 0.20 -20.05 0.10
CA ASP A 68 1.47 -19.33 0.10
C ASP A 68 1.44 -18.22 1.17
N GLU A 69 2.33 -18.29 2.14
CA GLU A 69 2.40 -17.34 3.26
C GLU A 69 2.79 -15.94 2.81
N ARG A 70 3.61 -15.78 1.78
CA ARG A 70 3.93 -14.47 1.21
C ARG A 70 2.66 -13.82 0.65
N SER A 71 1.90 -14.55 -0.16
CA SER A 71 0.60 -14.09 -0.69
C SER A 71 -0.40 -13.83 0.45
N ALA A 72 -0.40 -14.64 1.51
CA ALA A 72 -1.21 -14.44 2.70
C ALA A 72 -0.88 -13.11 3.41
N GLY A 73 0.41 -12.81 3.56
CA GLY A 73 0.89 -11.57 4.16
C GLY A 73 0.45 -10.33 3.39
N PHE A 74 0.58 -10.35 2.07
CA PHE A 74 0.16 -9.22 1.22
C PHE A 74 -1.36 -9.11 1.08
N LEU A 75 -2.09 -10.22 1.14
CA LEU A 75 -3.55 -10.19 1.22
C LEU A 75 -4.02 -9.50 2.51
N ALA A 76 -3.40 -9.84 3.64
CA ALA A 76 -3.69 -9.19 4.91
C ALA A 76 -3.33 -7.68 4.88
N LEU A 77 -2.23 -7.30 4.24
CA LEU A 77 -1.87 -5.91 3.98
C LEU A 77 -2.97 -5.18 3.21
N GLY A 78 -3.50 -5.81 2.14
CA GLY A 78 -4.59 -5.26 1.33
C GLY A 78 -5.89 -5.07 2.12
N LEU A 79 -6.29 -6.07 2.92
CA LEU A 79 -7.43 -5.99 3.83
C LEU A 79 -7.28 -4.84 4.84
N ALA A 80 -6.11 -4.73 5.48
CA ALA A 80 -5.86 -3.67 6.46
C ALA A 80 -5.86 -2.27 5.82
N ARG A 81 -5.36 -2.13 4.59
CA ARG A 81 -5.48 -0.88 3.81
C ARG A 81 -6.93 -0.56 3.44
N ALA A 82 -7.73 -1.56 3.11
CA ALA A 82 -9.17 -1.37 2.87
C ALA A 82 -9.88 -0.88 4.13
N HIS A 83 -9.59 -1.48 5.28
CA HIS A 83 -10.15 -1.04 6.57
C HIS A 83 -9.74 0.39 6.94
N ALA A 84 -8.53 0.82 6.56
CA ALA A 84 -8.05 2.19 6.82
C ALA A 84 -8.80 3.26 6.01
N LEU A 85 -9.55 2.90 4.97
CA LEU A 85 -10.43 3.80 4.22
C LEU A 85 -11.78 4.02 4.93
N GLY A 86 -12.11 3.23 5.93
CA GLY A 86 -13.28 3.42 6.79
C GLY A 86 -13.03 4.41 7.92
N GLU A 87 -14.06 4.62 8.75
CA GLU A 87 -13.98 5.57 9.89
C GLU A 87 -12.96 5.17 10.96
N THR A 88 -12.73 3.88 11.14
CA THR A 88 -11.83 3.36 12.17
C THR A 88 -10.89 2.31 11.58
N PRO A 89 -9.57 2.58 11.51
CA PRO A 89 -8.59 1.58 11.11
C PRO A 89 -8.66 0.34 12.02
N ARG A 90 -8.61 -0.84 11.42
CA ARG A 90 -8.66 -2.12 12.12
C ARG A 90 -7.45 -2.96 11.73
N PRO A 91 -6.82 -3.64 12.70
CA PRO A 91 -5.74 -4.55 12.37
C PRO A 91 -6.28 -5.84 11.74
N VAL A 92 -5.49 -6.44 10.87
CA VAL A 92 -5.74 -7.76 10.29
C VAL A 92 -4.73 -8.74 10.88
N ALA A 93 -5.20 -9.90 11.30
CA ALA A 93 -4.33 -10.95 11.82
C ALA A 93 -3.91 -11.94 10.72
N ILE A 94 -2.68 -12.43 10.82
CA ILE A 94 -2.12 -13.45 9.94
C ILE A 94 -1.64 -14.60 10.80
N VAL A 95 -2.15 -15.80 10.55
CA VAL A 95 -1.77 -17.02 11.27
C VAL A 95 -0.93 -17.90 10.37
N THR A 96 0.25 -18.31 10.86
CA THR A 96 1.11 -19.31 10.19
C THR A 96 1.58 -20.38 11.15
N THR A 97 2.04 -21.49 10.59
CA THR A 97 2.83 -22.48 11.33
C THR A 97 4.25 -21.95 11.55
N SER A 98 5.14 -22.78 12.09
CA SER A 98 6.54 -22.43 12.39
C SER A 98 7.47 -22.56 11.18
N GLY A 99 8.69 -22.09 11.35
CA GLY A 99 9.78 -22.28 10.38
C GLY A 99 9.72 -21.28 9.23
N THR A 100 9.93 -21.75 8.00
CA THR A 100 9.96 -20.90 6.80
C THR A 100 8.62 -20.23 6.50
N ALA A 101 7.50 -20.76 6.98
CA ALA A 101 6.19 -20.13 6.91
C ALA A 101 6.21 -18.70 7.47
N VAL A 102 6.83 -18.51 8.63
CA VAL A 102 7.00 -17.19 9.26
C VAL A 102 7.93 -16.31 8.43
N ALA A 103 9.04 -16.86 7.93
CA ALA A 103 10.02 -16.12 7.15
C ALA A 103 9.41 -15.56 5.83
N ASN A 104 8.50 -16.29 5.20
CA ASN A 104 7.82 -15.86 3.98
C ASN A 104 6.91 -14.63 4.18
N LEU A 105 6.55 -14.28 5.42
CA LEU A 105 5.81 -13.05 5.71
C LEU A 105 6.68 -11.79 5.69
N HIS A 106 8.02 -11.92 5.72
CA HIS A 106 8.93 -10.79 5.91
C HIS A 106 8.70 -9.65 4.91
N PRO A 107 8.54 -9.88 3.60
CA PRO A 107 8.30 -8.80 2.65
C PRO A 107 7.04 -8.00 2.97
N ALA A 108 5.93 -8.65 3.33
CA ALA A 108 4.69 -7.99 3.69
C ALA A 108 4.81 -7.22 5.03
N VAL A 109 5.53 -7.77 6.00
CA VAL A 109 5.82 -7.11 7.28
C VAL A 109 6.65 -5.86 7.07
N LEU A 110 7.69 -5.90 6.22
CA LEU A 110 8.49 -4.74 5.86
C LEU A 110 7.67 -3.66 5.17
N GLU A 111 6.85 -4.03 4.20
CA GLU A 111 5.96 -3.06 3.53
C GLU A 111 4.97 -2.44 4.53
N ALA A 112 4.37 -3.24 5.41
CA ALA A 112 3.47 -2.77 6.47
C ALA A 112 4.18 -1.82 7.45
N HIS A 113 5.42 -2.14 7.84
CA HIS A 113 6.25 -1.32 8.73
C HIS A 113 6.44 0.08 8.14
N HIS A 114 6.91 0.15 6.89
CA HIS A 114 7.22 1.41 6.23
C HIS A 114 5.98 2.19 5.77
N SER A 115 4.84 1.53 5.63
CA SER A 115 3.55 2.16 5.26
C SER A 115 2.65 2.46 6.46
N GLY A 116 3.06 2.07 7.68
CA GLY A 116 2.24 2.27 8.88
C GLY A 116 0.94 1.46 8.89
N VAL A 117 0.94 0.25 8.30
CA VAL A 117 -0.26 -0.60 8.21
C VAL A 117 -0.33 -1.56 9.40
N PRO A 118 -1.43 -1.58 10.17
CA PRO A 118 -1.56 -2.42 11.35
C PRO A 118 -1.78 -3.89 10.97
N LEU A 119 -0.78 -4.74 11.21
CA LEU A 119 -0.85 -6.19 11.03
C LEU A 119 -0.52 -6.89 12.36
N LEU A 120 -1.15 -8.04 12.61
CA LEU A 120 -0.86 -8.92 13.72
C LEU A 120 -0.36 -10.27 13.18
N VAL A 121 0.94 -10.50 13.23
CA VAL A 121 1.53 -11.80 12.88
C VAL A 121 1.42 -12.73 14.09
N LEU A 122 0.66 -13.81 13.95
CA LEU A 122 0.43 -14.86 14.93
C LEU A 122 1.16 -16.12 14.43
N SER A 123 2.44 -16.25 14.72
CA SER A 123 3.23 -17.41 14.33
C SER A 123 3.19 -18.48 15.41
N ALA A 124 2.78 -19.69 15.03
CA ALA A 124 2.88 -20.82 15.94
C ALA A 124 4.33 -21.30 16.05
N ASP A 125 4.74 -21.70 17.28
CA ASP A 125 6.09 -22.19 17.52
C ASP A 125 6.09 -23.42 18.44
N ARG A 126 7.22 -24.12 18.47
CA ARG A 126 7.48 -25.15 19.47
C ARG A 126 7.67 -24.53 20.83
N PRO A 127 7.33 -25.27 21.90
CA PRO A 127 7.64 -24.84 23.26
C PRO A 127 9.16 -24.76 23.44
N HIS A 128 9.59 -23.98 24.44
CA HIS A 128 10.99 -23.60 24.61
C HIS A 128 11.94 -24.80 24.73
N GLU A 129 11.49 -25.91 25.32
CA GLU A 129 12.28 -27.14 25.51
C GLU A 129 12.65 -27.84 24.19
N LEU A 130 12.01 -27.49 23.08
CA LEU A 130 12.30 -28.03 21.74
C LEU A 130 13.11 -27.06 20.88
N ARG A 131 13.30 -25.81 21.32
CA ARG A 131 14.09 -24.83 20.58
C ARG A 131 15.58 -25.10 20.72
N GLY A 132 16.35 -24.92 19.64
CA GLY A 132 17.78 -25.17 19.63
C GLY A 132 18.18 -26.65 19.69
N THR A 133 17.23 -27.59 19.64
CA THR A 133 17.50 -29.03 19.74
C THR A 133 17.61 -29.74 18.39
N GLY A 134 17.39 -29.04 17.28
CA GLY A 134 17.26 -29.65 15.96
C GLY A 134 15.89 -30.30 15.71
N ALA A 135 14.87 -29.99 16.52
CA ALA A 135 13.52 -30.47 16.31
C ALA A 135 12.98 -30.05 14.93
N ASN A 136 12.17 -30.92 14.33
CA ASN A 136 11.61 -30.70 13.00
C ASN A 136 10.91 -29.35 12.87
N GLN A 137 11.22 -28.59 11.79
CA GLN A 137 10.60 -27.29 11.45
C GLN A 137 10.70 -26.26 12.59
N THR A 138 11.84 -26.20 13.25
CA THR A 138 12.14 -25.29 14.35
C THR A 138 13.27 -24.34 13.96
N THR A 139 13.08 -23.05 14.22
CA THR A 139 14.09 -22.01 14.00
C THR A 139 13.91 -20.92 15.05
N GLU A 140 14.85 -19.97 15.12
CA GLU A 140 14.68 -18.78 15.95
C GLU A 140 13.67 -17.83 15.27
N GLN A 141 12.46 -17.75 15.83
CA GLN A 141 11.36 -16.96 15.25
C GLN A 141 11.20 -15.60 15.90
N VAL A 142 11.55 -15.47 17.18
CA VAL A 142 11.31 -14.25 17.97
C VAL A 142 11.97 -13.03 17.37
N GLY A 143 13.19 -13.18 16.87
CA GLY A 143 13.96 -12.10 16.24
C GLY A 143 13.79 -11.96 14.73
N LEU A 144 12.94 -12.78 14.09
CA LEU A 144 12.88 -12.88 12.63
C LEU A 144 12.52 -11.58 11.92
N PHE A 145 11.66 -10.77 12.54
CA PHE A 145 11.23 -9.47 12.00
C PHE A 145 11.93 -8.29 12.71
N ALA A 146 13.11 -8.50 13.29
CA ALA A 146 13.81 -7.49 14.07
C ALA A 146 13.89 -6.14 13.35
N GLY A 147 13.47 -5.07 14.03
CA GLY A 147 13.41 -3.71 13.48
C GLY A 147 12.21 -3.41 12.57
N ALA A 148 11.45 -4.42 12.14
CA ALA A 148 10.30 -4.24 11.25
C ALA A 148 8.94 -4.36 11.98
N THR A 149 8.92 -4.54 13.29
CA THR A 149 7.69 -4.63 14.09
C THR A 149 7.65 -3.57 15.18
N ARG A 150 6.43 -3.16 15.58
CA ARG A 150 6.21 -2.22 16.69
C ARG A 150 6.31 -2.90 18.06
N LEU A 151 6.07 -4.20 18.09
CA LEU A 151 6.14 -5.04 19.29
C LEU A 151 6.39 -6.48 18.87
N VAL A 152 7.23 -7.18 19.65
CA VAL A 152 7.39 -8.63 19.58
C VAL A 152 7.11 -9.19 20.96
N LEU A 153 6.25 -10.21 21.05
CA LEU A 153 6.00 -10.94 22.29
C LEU A 153 6.19 -12.44 22.04
N ASP A 154 7.04 -13.07 22.84
CA ASP A 154 7.19 -14.52 22.89
C ASP A 154 6.25 -15.07 23.98
N VAL A 155 5.21 -15.78 23.54
CA VAL A 155 4.16 -16.29 24.42
C VAL A 155 4.46 -17.74 24.75
N PRO A 156 4.67 -18.08 26.02
CA PRO A 156 5.00 -19.45 26.42
C PRO A 156 3.88 -20.42 26.10
N ALA A 157 4.22 -21.70 25.94
CA ALA A 157 3.22 -22.74 25.73
C ALA A 157 2.32 -22.88 26.96
N PRO A 158 0.99 -22.84 26.78
CA PRO A 158 0.04 -22.89 27.87
C PRO A 158 0.12 -24.23 28.62
N THR A 159 -0.13 -24.19 29.91
CA THR A 159 -0.09 -25.34 30.84
C THR A 159 -1.45 -25.66 31.47
N GLY A 160 -2.45 -24.81 31.24
CA GLY A 160 -3.80 -24.95 31.80
C GLY A 160 -3.98 -24.28 33.16
N LEU A 161 -3.09 -23.36 33.54
CA LEU A 161 -3.23 -22.59 34.79
C LEU A 161 -4.32 -21.51 34.63
N GLU A 162 -5.03 -21.26 35.72
CA GLU A 162 -6.21 -20.38 35.73
C GLU A 162 -5.92 -18.96 35.22
N HIS A 163 -4.76 -18.41 35.55
CA HIS A 163 -4.40 -17.04 35.18
C HIS A 163 -4.01 -16.87 33.70
N GLU A 164 -3.69 -17.95 32.96
CA GLU A 164 -3.22 -17.88 31.59
C GLU A 164 -4.23 -17.21 30.65
N ALA A 165 -5.53 -17.41 30.87
CA ALA A 165 -6.58 -16.76 30.07
C ALA A 165 -6.56 -15.23 30.23
N ARG A 166 -6.35 -14.73 31.43
CA ARG A 166 -6.20 -13.31 31.74
C ARG A 166 -4.94 -12.75 31.11
N ASP A 167 -3.83 -13.47 31.22
CA ASP A 167 -2.54 -13.04 30.65
C ASP A 167 -2.58 -12.96 29.12
N LEU A 168 -3.23 -13.93 28.45
CA LEU A 168 -3.42 -13.90 27.00
C LEU A 168 -4.27 -12.71 26.53
N ARG A 169 -5.32 -12.35 27.27
CA ARG A 169 -6.12 -11.15 26.98
C ARG A 169 -5.27 -9.88 27.13
N ALA A 170 -4.41 -9.82 28.14
CA ALA A 170 -3.49 -8.70 28.32
C ALA A 170 -2.44 -8.62 27.17
N VAL A 171 -1.95 -9.75 26.69
CA VAL A 171 -1.07 -9.85 25.50
C VAL A 171 -1.81 -9.32 24.27
N ALA A 172 -3.05 -9.78 24.02
CA ALA A 172 -3.86 -9.32 22.88
C ALA A 172 -4.09 -7.80 22.94
N GLY A 173 -4.43 -7.25 24.10
CA GLY A 173 -4.62 -5.82 24.30
C GLY A 173 -3.38 -5.00 23.96
N ARG A 174 -2.20 -5.43 24.43
CA ARG A 174 -0.92 -4.79 24.10
C ARG A 174 -0.60 -4.86 22.62
N ALA A 175 -0.81 -6.03 22.00
CA ALA A 175 -0.53 -6.25 20.59
C ALA A 175 -1.39 -5.35 19.69
N VAL A 176 -2.71 -5.31 19.92
CA VAL A 176 -3.62 -4.47 19.15
C VAL A 176 -3.31 -2.97 19.36
N ALA A 177 -3.07 -2.55 20.60
CA ALA A 177 -2.71 -1.16 20.89
C ALA A 177 -1.40 -0.73 20.22
N ALA A 178 -0.40 -1.62 20.17
CA ALA A 178 0.86 -1.37 19.47
C ALA A 178 0.65 -1.34 17.95
N ALA A 179 -0.09 -2.30 17.39
CA ALA A 179 -0.37 -2.35 15.95
C ALA A 179 -1.10 -1.09 15.45
N LEU A 180 -2.05 -0.60 16.22
CA LEU A 180 -2.79 0.64 15.93
C LEU A 180 -2.00 1.92 16.26
N GLY A 181 -0.82 1.80 16.86
CA GLY A 181 -0.08 2.97 17.34
C GLY A 181 -0.86 3.79 18.35
N ALA A 182 -1.74 3.17 19.15
CA ALA A 182 -2.70 3.86 20.02
C ALA A 182 -2.02 4.84 20.99
N ARG A 183 -0.84 4.48 21.51
CA ARG A 183 -0.06 5.32 22.43
C ARG A 183 1.05 6.11 21.76
N THR A 184 1.59 5.60 20.66
CA THR A 184 2.78 6.15 20.00
C THR A 184 2.44 7.08 18.85
N GLY A 185 1.24 6.93 18.23
CA GLY A 185 0.89 7.54 16.96
C GLY A 185 1.62 6.89 15.77
N ASP A 186 2.25 5.73 15.97
CA ASP A 186 3.05 5.02 14.97
C ASP A 186 2.48 3.61 14.74
N PRO A 187 1.44 3.46 13.90
CA PRO A 187 0.87 2.16 13.59
C PRO A 187 1.85 1.30 12.77
N GLY A 188 1.65 -0.02 12.81
CA GLY A 188 2.47 -0.95 12.05
C GLY A 188 2.32 -2.39 12.51
N PRO A 189 3.14 -3.32 11.97
CA PRO A 189 3.03 -4.73 12.29
C PRO A 189 3.52 -5.05 13.71
N VAL A 190 2.90 -6.08 14.28
CA VAL A 190 3.24 -6.68 15.58
C VAL A 190 3.42 -8.18 15.39
N HIS A 191 4.35 -8.77 16.10
CA HIS A 191 4.59 -10.22 16.07
C HIS A 191 4.31 -10.85 17.42
N LEU A 192 3.39 -11.82 17.47
CA LEU A 192 3.16 -12.74 18.57
C LEU A 192 3.71 -14.11 18.17
N ASN A 193 4.79 -14.53 18.81
CA ASN A 193 5.32 -15.89 18.68
C ASN A 193 4.62 -16.77 19.71
N LEU A 194 3.74 -17.67 19.25
CA LEU A 194 2.81 -18.42 20.09
C LEU A 194 3.26 -19.88 20.20
N CYS A 195 3.74 -20.27 21.35
CA CYS A 195 4.18 -21.63 21.58
C CYS A 195 3.01 -22.56 21.92
N TYR A 196 3.02 -23.76 21.33
CA TYR A 196 2.01 -24.78 21.60
C TYR A 196 2.65 -26.15 21.87
N ARG A 197 2.17 -26.86 22.91
CA ARG A 197 2.45 -28.27 23.18
C ARG A 197 1.30 -29.14 22.70
N ASP A 198 1.60 -30.40 22.41
CA ASP A 198 0.57 -31.40 22.16
C ASP A 198 -0.28 -31.64 23.44
N PRO A 199 -1.58 -31.98 23.29
CA PRO A 199 -2.30 -32.16 22.02
C PRO A 199 -2.65 -30.82 21.35
N LEU A 200 -2.55 -30.80 19.97
CA LEU A 200 -2.82 -29.62 19.16
C LEU A 200 -4.25 -29.59 18.59
N VAL A 201 -4.97 -30.68 18.74
CA VAL A 201 -6.37 -30.81 18.33
C VAL A 201 -7.29 -30.59 19.51
N PRO A 202 -8.50 -30.01 19.31
CA PRO A 202 -9.46 -29.83 20.39
C PRO A 202 -9.99 -31.17 20.89
N GLY A 203 -10.34 -31.23 22.19
CA GLY A 203 -11.20 -32.24 22.78
C GLY A 203 -12.67 -31.82 22.67
N GLU A 204 -13.47 -32.34 23.62
CA GLU A 204 -14.91 -32.03 23.73
C GLU A 204 -15.20 -30.77 24.56
N GLU A 205 -14.16 -30.08 25.03
CA GLU A 205 -14.33 -28.91 25.90
C GLU A 205 -15.06 -27.76 25.15
N PRO A 206 -16.02 -27.10 25.84
CA PRO A 206 -16.70 -25.95 25.25
C PRO A 206 -15.75 -24.76 25.14
N TRP A 207 -16.15 -23.75 24.33
CA TRP A 207 -15.47 -22.47 24.33
C TRP A 207 -15.50 -21.85 25.73
N PRO A 208 -14.42 -21.19 26.17
CA PRO A 208 -14.44 -20.40 27.39
C PRO A 208 -15.51 -19.31 27.31
N ALA A 209 -16.15 -19.01 28.43
CA ALA A 209 -17.09 -17.90 28.50
C ALA A 209 -16.36 -16.58 28.13
N PRO A 210 -16.97 -15.71 27.32
CA PRO A 210 -16.41 -14.40 27.04
C PRO A 210 -16.14 -13.62 28.33
N SER A 211 -14.97 -13.00 28.45
CA SER A 211 -14.57 -12.24 29.63
C SER A 211 -13.74 -11.02 29.22
N GLY A 212 -13.95 -9.91 29.94
CA GLY A 212 -13.12 -8.72 29.85
C GLY A 212 -11.91 -8.70 30.79
N ASP A 213 -11.78 -9.74 31.66
CA ASP A 213 -10.68 -9.80 32.61
C ASP A 213 -9.33 -9.90 31.90
N GLY A 214 -8.39 -9.01 32.22
CA GLY A 214 -7.10 -8.87 31.57
C GLY A 214 -7.10 -7.91 30.36
N LEU A 215 -8.25 -7.53 29.79
CA LEU A 215 -8.32 -6.52 28.75
C LEU A 215 -8.16 -5.12 29.35
N ALA A 216 -7.07 -4.43 28.99
CA ALA A 216 -6.88 -3.06 29.38
C ALA A 216 -7.57 -2.11 28.39
N HIS A 217 -8.31 -1.12 28.91
CA HIS A 217 -8.72 0.00 28.09
C HIS A 217 -7.50 0.86 27.77
N VAL A 218 -7.17 1.00 26.49
CA VAL A 218 -6.07 1.85 26.03
C VAL A 218 -6.65 3.10 25.39
N GLU A 219 -6.52 4.22 26.07
CA GLU A 219 -6.82 5.51 25.44
C GLU A 219 -5.92 5.71 24.23
N ARG A 220 -6.55 6.01 23.11
CA ARG A 220 -5.80 6.51 21.96
C ARG A 220 -5.22 7.87 22.33
N ARG A 221 -3.95 8.07 22.04
CA ARG A 221 -3.35 9.40 22.12
C ARG A 221 -4.25 10.34 21.32
N PRO A 222 -4.85 11.36 21.94
CA PRO A 222 -5.55 12.40 21.18
C PRO A 222 -4.56 12.94 20.17
N ALA A 223 -5.04 13.30 18.98
CA ALA A 223 -4.25 14.14 18.08
C ALA A 223 -3.70 15.27 18.96
N PRO A 224 -2.38 15.52 18.98
CA PRO A 224 -1.79 16.42 19.94
C PRO A 224 -2.65 17.67 20.00
N ALA A 225 -3.28 17.92 21.16
CA ALA A 225 -3.90 19.20 21.42
C ALA A 225 -2.80 20.17 21.07
N ALA A 226 -3.09 21.13 20.17
CA ALA A 226 -2.10 22.06 19.68
C ALA A 226 -1.20 22.43 20.86
N VAL A 227 -0.02 21.84 20.92
CA VAL A 227 1.03 22.25 21.88
C VAL A 227 1.06 23.74 21.66
N ALA A 228 0.80 24.54 22.71
CA ALA A 228 0.52 25.94 22.71
C ALA A 228 1.08 26.56 21.45
N ALA A 229 0.19 26.94 20.52
CA ALA A 229 0.52 27.11 19.10
C ALA A 229 1.89 27.78 19.03
N PRO A 230 2.90 27.21 18.42
CA PRO A 230 4.20 27.85 18.35
C PRO A 230 3.88 29.26 17.94
N ASP A 231 4.35 30.21 18.76
CA ASP A 231 4.09 31.64 18.64
C ASP A 231 3.73 31.97 17.19
N PRO A 232 2.50 32.44 16.88
CA PRO A 232 2.10 32.70 15.50
C PRO A 232 3.09 33.65 14.81
N ASP A 233 3.86 34.39 15.59
CA ASP A 233 4.91 35.31 15.16
C ASP A 233 6.32 34.66 15.16
N ARG A 234 6.46 33.40 15.59
CA ARG A 234 7.75 32.68 15.46
C ARG A 234 8.09 32.58 13.97
N PRO A 235 9.15 33.25 13.51
CA PRO A 235 9.51 33.18 12.08
C PRO A 235 9.68 31.74 11.66
N LEU A 236 9.09 31.36 10.52
CA LEU A 236 9.52 30.17 9.80
C LEU A 236 11.04 30.26 9.67
N VAL A 237 11.76 29.24 10.01
CA VAL A 237 13.15 29.17 10.49
C VAL A 237 14.20 30.02 9.74
N ARG A 238 13.98 30.40 8.50
CA ARG A 238 14.85 31.35 7.81
C ARG A 238 14.29 32.78 7.95
N ALA A 239 14.83 33.50 8.93
CA ALA A 239 14.54 34.92 9.11
C ALA A 239 14.68 35.69 7.78
N GLY A 240 13.61 36.41 7.38
CA GLY A 240 13.63 37.27 6.21
C GLY A 240 12.83 36.78 4.99
N ARG A 241 12.22 35.59 4.99
CA ARG A 241 11.32 35.22 3.89
C ARG A 241 9.90 35.74 4.11
N ALA A 242 9.45 36.55 3.16
CA ALA A 242 8.11 37.18 3.17
C ALA A 242 6.99 36.13 3.08
N ALA A 243 5.78 36.52 3.52
CA ALA A 243 4.58 35.68 3.38
C ALA A 243 4.34 35.20 1.93
N ALA A 244 4.63 36.04 0.95
CA ALA A 244 4.48 35.78 -0.48
C ALA A 244 5.65 34.98 -1.12
N THR A 245 6.38 34.16 -0.37
CA THR A 245 7.46 33.30 -0.90
C THR A 245 6.89 32.29 -1.93
N PRO A 246 7.48 32.14 -3.14
CA PRO A 246 7.08 31.12 -4.09
C PRO A 246 7.11 29.72 -3.48
N THR A 247 5.94 29.19 -3.19
CA THR A 247 5.75 27.96 -2.43
C THR A 247 5.01 26.93 -3.26
N VAL A 248 5.40 25.65 -3.13
CA VAL A 248 4.67 24.50 -3.67
C VAL A 248 4.37 23.51 -2.55
N VAL A 249 3.30 22.75 -2.70
CA VAL A 249 2.98 21.60 -1.84
C VAL A 249 3.39 20.33 -2.58
N VAL A 250 4.22 19.49 -1.96
CA VAL A 250 4.57 18.17 -2.44
C VAL A 250 3.81 17.13 -1.62
N ALA A 251 3.00 16.31 -2.29
CA ALA A 251 2.21 15.26 -1.67
C ALA A 251 2.65 13.89 -2.18
N GLY A 252 3.37 13.15 -1.36
CA GLY A 252 3.76 11.76 -1.60
C GLY A 252 2.73 10.75 -1.09
N ASP A 253 3.07 9.47 -1.18
CA ASP A 253 2.21 8.38 -0.70
C ASP A 253 1.71 8.64 0.73
N GLY A 254 0.41 8.46 0.96
CA GLY A 254 -0.21 8.63 2.27
C GLY A 254 -0.36 10.08 2.75
N ALA A 255 -0.13 11.10 1.91
CA ALA A 255 -0.26 12.51 2.28
C ALA A 255 -1.69 12.88 2.74
N GLY A 256 -2.69 12.27 2.13
CA GLY A 256 -4.10 12.51 2.41
C GLY A 256 -4.61 13.89 1.98
N PRO A 257 -5.90 14.18 2.23
CA PRO A 257 -6.56 15.40 1.74
C PRO A 257 -6.06 16.69 2.42
N ALA A 258 -5.28 16.58 3.49
CA ALA A 258 -4.70 17.77 4.17
C ALA A 258 -3.72 18.52 3.26
N ALA A 259 -2.96 17.81 2.41
CA ALA A 259 -2.05 18.43 1.45
C ALA A 259 -2.81 19.32 0.45
N ARG A 260 -3.90 18.79 -0.14
CA ARG A 260 -4.76 19.53 -1.07
C ARG A 260 -5.37 20.76 -0.40
N ARG A 261 -6.02 20.58 0.75
CA ARG A 261 -6.63 21.70 1.49
C ARG A 261 -5.61 22.80 1.81
N THR A 262 -4.38 22.43 2.17
CA THR A 262 -3.30 23.40 2.43
C THR A 262 -2.90 24.15 1.17
N ALA A 263 -2.77 23.47 0.04
CA ALA A 263 -2.47 24.09 -1.25
C ALA A 263 -3.57 25.06 -1.68
N GLU A 264 -4.84 24.64 -1.64
CA GLU A 264 -6.00 25.43 -2.03
C GLU A 264 -6.18 26.67 -1.15
N ALA A 265 -6.06 26.52 0.17
CA ALA A 265 -6.20 27.63 1.10
C ALA A 265 -5.19 28.77 0.86
N ASN A 266 -3.98 28.44 0.39
CA ASN A 266 -2.93 29.42 0.20
C ASN A 266 -2.68 29.80 -1.29
N GLY A 267 -3.40 29.20 -2.24
CA GLY A 267 -3.15 29.42 -3.68
C GLY A 267 -1.80 28.87 -4.14
N TRP A 268 -1.36 27.75 -3.59
CA TRP A 268 -0.09 27.12 -3.94
C TRP A 268 -0.28 25.97 -4.95
N PRO A 269 0.64 25.79 -5.92
CA PRO A 269 0.67 24.62 -6.77
C PRO A 269 0.81 23.34 -5.93
N LEU A 270 0.04 22.29 -6.28
CA LEU A 270 0.06 21.00 -5.64
C LEU A 270 0.71 19.95 -6.57
N LEU A 271 1.87 19.44 -6.16
CA LEU A 271 2.65 18.42 -6.85
C LEU A 271 2.39 17.08 -6.16
N ALA A 272 1.35 16.36 -6.63
CA ALA A 272 0.82 15.19 -5.93
C ALA A 272 1.10 13.90 -6.71
N GLU A 273 1.77 12.93 -6.05
CA GLU A 273 1.94 11.57 -6.58
C GLU A 273 0.58 10.85 -6.69
N PRO A 274 0.41 9.85 -7.56
CA PRO A 274 -0.89 9.17 -7.75
C PRO A 274 -1.49 8.59 -6.46
N SER A 275 -0.67 7.96 -5.60
CA SER A 275 -1.14 7.34 -4.34
C SER A 275 -1.14 8.30 -3.15
N SER A 276 -0.99 9.60 -3.39
CA SER A 276 -0.94 10.61 -2.32
C SER A 276 -2.28 10.80 -1.58
N GLY A 277 -3.40 10.46 -2.21
CA GLY A 277 -4.74 10.83 -1.70
C GLY A 277 -5.03 12.34 -1.76
N ALA A 278 -4.26 13.08 -2.58
CA ALA A 278 -4.38 14.52 -2.74
C ALA A 278 -4.42 14.98 -4.21
N ARG A 279 -4.24 14.08 -5.20
CA ARG A 279 -4.09 14.42 -6.62
C ARG A 279 -5.42 14.75 -7.28
N GLU A 280 -6.03 15.84 -6.86
CA GLU A 280 -7.29 16.35 -7.42
C GLU A 280 -7.45 17.83 -7.11
N GLY A 281 -8.47 18.46 -7.68
CA GLY A 281 -8.79 19.87 -7.45
C GLY A 281 -7.99 20.82 -8.32
N ALA A 282 -8.31 22.11 -8.18
CA ALA A 282 -7.84 23.15 -9.08
C ALA A 282 -6.34 23.50 -8.95
N ASN A 283 -5.71 23.14 -7.83
CA ASN A 283 -4.29 23.42 -7.59
C ASN A 283 -3.37 22.27 -8.00
N ALA A 284 -3.94 21.09 -8.36
CA ALA A 284 -3.16 19.95 -8.78
C ALA A 284 -2.52 20.18 -10.15
N ILE A 285 -1.20 20.01 -10.22
CA ILE A 285 -0.38 20.15 -11.42
C ILE A 285 -0.02 18.75 -11.93
N ALA A 286 -0.55 18.34 -13.06
CA ALA A 286 -0.40 16.98 -13.55
C ALA A 286 1.01 16.69 -14.08
N ALA A 287 1.58 17.61 -14.88
CA ALA A 287 2.88 17.47 -15.49
C ALA A 287 4.04 17.98 -14.60
N TYR A 288 3.80 18.15 -13.28
CA TYR A 288 4.73 18.79 -12.34
C TYR A 288 6.18 18.30 -12.45
N ARG A 289 6.38 17.00 -12.64
CA ARG A 289 7.74 16.42 -12.72
C ARG A 289 8.55 16.91 -13.91
N LEU A 290 7.89 17.33 -15.00
CA LEU A 290 8.53 17.93 -16.18
C LEU A 290 8.68 19.45 -16.02
N LEU A 291 7.70 20.10 -15.39
CA LEU A 291 7.70 21.55 -15.13
C LEU A 291 8.74 21.96 -14.07
N LEU A 292 9.16 21.05 -13.20
CA LEU A 292 10.22 21.30 -12.21
C LEU A 292 11.58 21.61 -12.84
N SER A 293 11.83 21.20 -14.08
CA SER A 293 13.05 21.55 -14.82
C SER A 293 13.04 22.94 -15.46
N ALA A 294 11.89 23.62 -15.49
CA ALA A 294 11.78 24.94 -16.07
C ALA A 294 12.24 26.03 -15.06
N ASP A 295 13.19 26.87 -15.46
CA ASP A 295 13.75 27.92 -14.60
C ASP A 295 12.69 28.92 -14.14
N ALA A 296 11.71 29.24 -14.98
CA ALA A 296 10.60 30.15 -14.68
C ALA A 296 9.61 29.60 -13.65
N LEU A 297 9.60 28.27 -13.42
CA LEU A 297 8.69 27.58 -12.49
C LEU A 297 9.48 26.89 -11.38
N GLY A 298 10.00 25.67 -11.64
CA GLY A 298 10.77 24.90 -10.65
C GLY A 298 11.99 25.66 -10.14
N GLY A 299 12.68 26.41 -11.01
CA GLY A 299 13.80 27.27 -10.63
C GLY A 299 13.43 28.40 -9.66
N GLN A 300 12.18 28.87 -9.68
CA GLN A 300 11.70 29.95 -8.80
C GLN A 300 11.18 29.47 -7.44
N VAL A 301 10.99 28.15 -7.25
CA VAL A 301 10.53 27.61 -5.94
C VAL A 301 11.53 27.98 -4.84
N ARG A 302 11.03 28.50 -3.72
CA ARG A 302 11.83 28.87 -2.54
C ARG A 302 11.34 28.25 -1.26
N ARG A 303 10.14 27.63 -1.28
CA ARG A 303 9.58 26.88 -0.15
C ARG A 303 8.82 25.67 -0.65
N VAL A 304 8.99 24.55 0.04
CA VAL A 304 8.22 23.33 -0.18
C VAL A 304 7.57 22.90 1.12
N VAL A 305 6.26 22.59 1.08
CA VAL A 305 5.56 21.94 2.18
C VAL A 305 5.31 20.49 1.77
N VAL A 306 5.93 19.55 2.48
CA VAL A 306 5.93 18.12 2.17
C VAL A 306 4.91 17.40 3.03
N PHE A 307 4.06 16.61 2.41
CA PHE A 307 3.13 15.68 3.06
C PHE A 307 3.39 14.25 2.57
N GLY A 308 3.23 13.29 3.47
CA GLY A 308 3.42 11.87 3.14
C GLY A 308 4.87 11.54 2.72
N ARG A 309 5.00 10.57 1.82
CA ARG A 309 6.31 10.03 1.40
C ARG A 309 6.54 10.22 -0.10
N PRO A 310 7.09 11.34 -0.56
CA PRO A 310 7.39 11.57 -1.96
C PRO A 310 8.63 10.78 -2.38
N THR A 311 8.43 9.66 -3.06
CA THR A 311 9.51 8.73 -3.45
C THR A 311 9.55 8.41 -4.94
N LEU A 312 8.62 8.97 -5.73
CA LEU A 312 8.40 8.53 -7.10
C LEU A 312 9.32 9.23 -8.12
N SER A 313 9.62 10.51 -7.92
CA SER A 313 10.16 11.39 -8.95
C SER A 313 11.53 11.96 -8.59
N ARG A 314 12.55 11.75 -9.45
CA ARG A 314 13.90 12.35 -9.29
C ARG A 314 13.85 13.89 -9.28
N PRO A 315 13.08 14.60 -10.15
CA PRO A 315 12.96 16.05 -10.08
C PRO A 315 12.43 16.57 -8.73
N VAL A 316 11.50 15.85 -8.09
CA VAL A 316 11.04 16.21 -6.73
C VAL A 316 12.18 16.04 -5.72
N GLN A 317 12.92 14.94 -5.78
CA GLN A 317 14.07 14.76 -4.89
C GLN A 317 15.14 15.82 -5.09
N ALA A 318 15.41 16.21 -6.34
CA ALA A 318 16.33 17.29 -6.65
C ALA A 318 15.85 18.64 -6.08
N LEU A 319 14.55 18.95 -6.19
CA LEU A 319 13.96 20.14 -5.58
C LEU A 319 14.14 20.14 -4.06
N LEU A 320 13.86 19.03 -3.38
CA LEU A 320 13.99 18.89 -1.92
C LEU A 320 15.45 18.94 -1.43
N ALA A 321 16.41 18.70 -2.31
CA ALA A 321 17.84 18.74 -1.98
C ALA A 321 18.48 20.12 -2.20
N ARG A 322 17.76 21.10 -2.74
CA ARG A 322 18.29 22.44 -3.06
C ARG A 322 18.58 23.27 -1.81
N ASP A 323 19.72 23.95 -1.78
CA ASP A 323 20.16 24.81 -0.68
C ASP A 323 19.34 26.10 -0.53
N ASP A 324 18.76 26.60 -1.63
CA ASP A 324 17.97 27.82 -1.67
C ASP A 324 16.47 27.60 -1.44
N VAL A 325 16.04 26.36 -1.16
CA VAL A 325 14.66 25.97 -0.86
C VAL A 325 14.48 25.69 0.62
N GLU A 326 13.48 26.29 1.23
CA GLU A 326 13.03 25.97 2.59
C GLU A 326 12.12 24.75 2.54
N VAL A 327 12.46 23.69 3.28
CA VAL A 327 11.72 22.43 3.32
C VAL A 327 11.00 22.26 4.65
N ILE A 328 9.67 22.24 4.61
CA ILE A 328 8.78 22.05 5.77
C ILE A 328 8.10 20.69 5.60
N VAL A 329 8.33 19.76 6.51
CA VAL A 329 7.72 18.43 6.48
C VAL A 329 6.57 18.38 7.49
N VAL A 330 5.38 17.99 7.03
CA VAL A 330 4.23 17.69 7.89
C VAL A 330 4.15 16.18 8.09
N ALA A 331 4.52 15.71 9.29
CA ALA A 331 4.57 14.31 9.68
C ALA A 331 3.77 14.10 10.96
N ALA A 332 2.50 13.76 10.82
CA ALA A 332 1.56 13.63 11.94
C ALA A 332 1.79 12.39 12.80
N SER A 333 2.52 11.40 12.29
CA SER A 333 2.72 10.09 12.94
C SER A 333 4.11 9.55 12.67
N GLY A 334 4.49 8.54 13.46
CA GLY A 334 5.76 7.85 13.32
C GLY A 334 6.94 8.50 14.05
N ALA A 335 7.97 7.72 14.28
CA ALA A 335 9.22 8.16 14.90
C ALA A 335 10.17 8.86 13.91
N SER A 336 9.92 8.71 12.61
CA SER A 336 10.72 9.29 11.53
C SER A 336 9.83 10.06 10.55
N TRP A 337 10.46 10.90 9.76
CA TRP A 337 9.80 11.68 8.70
C TRP A 337 10.51 11.49 7.37
N SER A 338 9.81 11.82 6.28
CA SER A 338 10.36 11.71 4.93
C SER A 338 11.31 12.88 4.65
N ASP A 339 12.61 12.61 4.60
CA ASP A 339 13.66 13.60 4.35
C ASP A 339 14.90 12.93 3.75
N ALA A 340 14.78 12.39 2.54
CA ALA A 340 15.85 11.68 1.87
C ALA A 340 17.10 12.58 1.62
N GLY A 341 16.89 13.88 1.44
CA GLY A 341 17.95 14.86 1.24
C GLY A 341 18.59 15.37 2.53
N ARG A 342 18.05 15.02 3.71
CA ARG A 342 18.43 15.57 5.02
C ARG A 342 18.41 17.11 5.03
N ARG A 343 17.34 17.69 4.46
CA ARG A 343 17.22 19.12 4.22
C ARG A 343 16.00 19.74 4.90
N ALA A 344 15.25 18.98 5.73
CA ALA A 344 14.10 19.50 6.44
C ALA A 344 14.52 20.63 7.38
N ASP A 345 14.08 21.86 7.10
CA ASP A 345 14.25 23.02 7.96
C ASP A 345 13.28 22.97 9.15
N GLN A 346 12.08 22.38 8.95
CA GLN A 346 11.07 22.17 9.99
C GLN A 346 10.35 20.84 9.80
N VAL A 347 10.04 20.19 10.92
CA VAL A 347 9.15 19.01 10.97
C VAL A 347 7.99 19.35 11.89
N LEU A 348 6.78 19.29 11.34
CA LEU A 348 5.54 19.70 12.02
C LEU A 348 4.65 18.48 12.22
N LEU A 349 4.06 18.35 13.41
CA LEU A 349 3.09 17.28 13.70
C LEU A 349 1.74 17.55 13.05
N GLU A 350 1.40 18.82 12.80
CA GLU A 350 0.16 19.25 12.15
C GLU A 350 0.38 20.50 11.30
N VAL A 351 -0.56 20.74 10.39
CA VAL A 351 -0.56 21.96 9.58
C VAL A 351 -0.86 23.17 10.49
N PRO A 352 0.04 24.17 10.59
CA PRO A 352 -0.20 25.37 11.40
C PRO A 352 -1.46 26.13 10.98
N ALA A 353 -2.13 26.78 11.93
CA ALA A 353 -3.36 27.53 11.68
C ALA A 353 -3.22 28.53 10.53
N ARG A 354 -2.10 29.25 10.44
CA ARG A 354 -1.80 30.21 9.37
C ARG A 354 -1.77 29.57 7.96
N MET A 355 -1.34 28.31 7.84
CA MET A 355 -1.37 27.57 6.58
C MET A 355 -2.79 27.02 6.31
N ARG A 356 -3.51 26.59 7.34
CA ARG A 356 -4.90 26.10 7.19
C ARG A 356 -5.86 27.20 6.75
N THR A 357 -5.61 28.44 7.17
CA THR A 357 -6.50 29.59 6.92
C THR A 357 -6.07 30.47 5.74
N GLY A 358 -5.03 30.08 5.00
CA GLY A 358 -4.55 30.83 3.85
C GLY A 358 -3.85 32.17 4.17
N ARG A 359 -3.46 32.38 5.44
CA ARG A 359 -2.84 33.67 5.86
C ARG A 359 -1.42 33.88 5.29
N LEU A 360 -0.77 32.83 4.77
CA LEU A 360 0.53 32.98 4.13
C LEU A 360 0.41 33.46 2.69
N GLY A 361 -0.72 33.16 2.03
CA GLY A 361 -0.96 33.58 0.66
C GLY A 361 0.05 33.03 -0.35
N SER A 362 -0.03 33.55 -1.56
CA SER A 362 0.87 33.23 -2.67
C SER A 362 1.36 34.51 -3.33
N SER A 363 2.49 34.45 -4.04
CA SER A 363 2.88 35.52 -4.95
C SER A 363 1.82 35.68 -6.05
N ALA A 364 1.55 36.93 -6.43
CA ALA A 364 0.59 37.20 -7.52
C ALA A 364 0.99 36.44 -8.80
N GLY A 365 0.04 35.76 -9.42
CA GLY A 365 0.25 35.02 -10.67
C GLY A 365 1.01 33.70 -10.52
N TRP A 366 1.43 33.31 -9.28
CA TRP A 366 2.25 32.09 -9.10
C TRP A 366 1.51 30.81 -9.47
N LEU A 367 0.32 30.60 -8.95
CA LEU A 367 -0.49 29.42 -9.29
C LEU A 367 -0.94 29.44 -10.73
N GLU A 368 -1.32 30.61 -11.25
CA GLU A 368 -1.75 30.80 -12.62
C GLU A 368 -0.65 30.43 -13.63
N ALA A 369 0.61 30.80 -13.34
CA ALA A 369 1.75 30.43 -14.15
C ALA A 369 1.94 28.89 -14.23
N TRP A 370 1.84 28.21 -13.09
CA TRP A 370 1.92 26.75 -13.03
C TRP A 370 0.76 26.07 -13.79
N ARG A 371 -0.46 26.59 -13.65
CA ARG A 371 -1.64 26.06 -14.37
C ARG A 371 -1.52 26.25 -15.88
N ALA A 372 -1.12 27.44 -16.33
CA ALA A 372 -0.94 27.71 -17.74
C ALA A 372 0.13 26.80 -18.36
N ALA A 373 1.22 26.59 -17.64
CA ALA A 373 2.28 25.67 -18.04
C ALA A 373 1.81 24.21 -18.05
N ASP A 374 1.04 23.79 -17.05
CA ASP A 374 0.49 22.43 -16.98
C ASP A 374 -0.50 22.14 -18.11
N GLU A 375 -1.35 23.11 -18.46
CA GLU A 375 -2.22 23.01 -19.63
C GLU A 375 -1.45 22.89 -20.93
N ALA A 376 -0.40 23.71 -21.11
CA ALA A 376 0.47 23.64 -22.30
C ALA A 376 1.20 22.30 -22.38
N ALA A 377 1.81 21.86 -21.27
CA ALA A 377 2.46 20.55 -21.15
C ALA A 377 1.49 19.41 -21.42
N SER A 378 0.29 19.47 -20.86
CA SER A 378 -0.75 18.47 -21.05
C SER A 378 -1.17 18.36 -22.52
N ARG A 379 -1.37 19.48 -23.23
CA ARG A 379 -1.65 19.47 -24.68
C ARG A 379 -0.51 18.87 -25.49
N ALA A 380 0.74 19.17 -25.13
CA ALA A 380 1.92 18.62 -25.79
C ALA A 380 2.03 17.11 -25.60
N ILE A 381 1.76 16.61 -24.38
CA ILE A 381 1.72 15.16 -24.08
C ILE A 381 0.60 14.49 -24.89
N ASP A 382 -0.62 15.04 -24.87
CA ASP A 382 -1.76 14.47 -25.59
C ASP A 382 -1.51 14.41 -27.09
N ALA A 383 -0.90 15.43 -27.69
CA ALA A 383 -0.56 15.44 -29.11
C ALA A 383 0.43 14.33 -29.51
N LEU A 384 1.30 13.91 -28.61
CA LEU A 384 2.22 12.79 -28.84
C LEU A 384 1.55 11.42 -28.61
N LEU A 385 0.64 11.34 -27.65
CA LEU A 385 -0.07 10.09 -27.33
C LEU A 385 -1.23 9.82 -28.32
N ASP A 386 -1.83 10.87 -28.90
CA ASP A 386 -2.87 10.83 -29.93
C ASP A 386 -2.42 11.63 -31.17
N PRO A 387 -1.45 11.14 -31.93
CA PRO A 387 -0.97 11.90 -33.10
C PRO A 387 -2.14 12.14 -34.06
N PRO A 388 -2.34 13.40 -34.53
CA PRO A 388 -3.46 13.73 -35.41
C PRO A 388 -3.36 12.94 -36.71
N GLN A 389 -4.45 12.25 -37.02
CA GLN A 389 -4.58 11.45 -38.23
C GLN A 389 -4.78 12.40 -39.43
N ARG A 390 -3.71 12.74 -40.14
CA ARG A 390 -3.81 13.38 -41.45
C ARG A 390 -4.29 12.33 -42.47
N GLY A 391 -5.60 12.27 -42.71
CA GLY A 391 -6.18 11.71 -43.94
C GLY A 391 -6.19 10.18 -44.10
N VAL A 392 -5.99 9.39 -43.05
CA VAL A 392 -6.11 7.92 -43.07
C VAL A 392 -7.00 7.47 -41.94
N ARG A 393 -8.00 6.61 -42.26
CA ARG A 393 -8.84 5.86 -41.30
C ARG A 393 -7.95 5.37 -40.16
N THR A 394 -8.47 5.46 -38.92
CA THR A 394 -7.84 4.91 -37.69
C THR A 394 -6.96 3.71 -38.06
N ARG A 395 -5.68 3.77 -37.80
CA ARG A 395 -4.82 2.59 -37.99
C ARG A 395 -5.35 1.53 -37.04
N ALA A 396 -6.28 0.70 -37.53
CA ALA A 396 -6.56 -0.57 -36.85
C ALA A 396 -5.23 -1.22 -36.58
N GLY A 397 -4.84 -1.40 -35.28
CA GLY A 397 -3.58 -1.97 -34.88
C GLY A 397 -2.50 -0.99 -34.39
N ALA A 398 -2.83 0.26 -33.98
CA ALA A 398 -1.85 1.12 -33.31
C ALA A 398 -1.40 0.48 -31.98
N ARG A 399 -0.08 0.31 -31.81
CA ARG A 399 0.51 -0.28 -30.61
C ARG A 399 0.21 0.57 -29.38
N VAL A 400 -0.14 -0.09 -28.27
CA VAL A 400 -0.36 0.57 -26.99
C VAL A 400 0.99 0.89 -26.35
N THR A 401 1.14 2.13 -25.86
CA THR A 401 2.26 2.52 -25.00
C THR A 401 1.84 2.57 -23.54
N GLY A 402 2.80 2.50 -22.61
CA GLY A 402 2.51 2.57 -21.16
C GLY A 402 1.68 3.81 -20.78
N PRO A 403 2.06 5.04 -21.21
CA PRO A 403 1.26 6.23 -20.94
C PRO A 403 -0.17 6.19 -21.52
N VAL A 404 -0.35 5.63 -22.74
CA VAL A 404 -1.70 5.45 -23.34
C VAL A 404 -2.55 4.51 -22.49
N LEU A 405 -1.99 3.37 -22.05
CA LEU A 405 -2.66 2.45 -21.16
C LEU A 405 -3.04 3.12 -19.82
N ALA A 406 -2.08 3.80 -19.19
CA ALA A 406 -2.31 4.47 -17.91
C ALA A 406 -3.38 5.55 -18.02
N ARG A 407 -3.43 6.31 -19.14
CA ARG A 407 -4.47 7.30 -19.43
C ARG A 407 -5.85 6.64 -19.59
N ALA A 408 -5.93 5.51 -20.28
CA ALA A 408 -7.18 4.76 -20.43
C ALA A 408 -7.68 4.22 -19.08
N VAL A 409 -6.78 3.69 -18.24
CA VAL A 409 -7.12 3.24 -16.89
C VAL A 409 -7.59 4.39 -16.01
N ALA A 410 -6.90 5.55 -16.06
CA ALA A 410 -7.30 6.74 -15.33
C ALA A 410 -8.70 7.23 -15.73
N ALA A 411 -8.98 7.25 -17.04
CA ALA A 411 -10.31 7.65 -17.57
C ALA A 411 -11.41 6.65 -17.23
N ALA A 412 -11.09 5.36 -17.12
CA ALA A 412 -12.03 4.30 -16.75
C ALA A 412 -12.25 4.16 -15.24
N SER A 413 -11.63 4.99 -14.42
CA SER A 413 -11.70 4.96 -12.96
C SER A 413 -12.40 6.21 -12.43
N SER A 414 -13.50 6.03 -11.71
CA SER A 414 -14.33 7.10 -11.10
C SER A 414 -13.95 7.33 -9.64
N ALA A 415 -14.50 8.37 -9.03
CA ALA A 415 -14.32 8.69 -7.60
C ALA A 415 -14.70 7.56 -6.64
N ASP A 416 -15.67 6.74 -7.03
CA ASP A 416 -16.15 5.60 -6.21
C ASP A 416 -15.27 4.36 -6.35
N ASP A 417 -14.34 4.35 -7.31
CA ASP A 417 -13.46 3.22 -7.56
C ASP A 417 -12.23 3.21 -6.67
N VAL A 418 -11.60 2.05 -6.58
CA VAL A 418 -10.26 1.89 -5.99
C VAL A 418 -9.30 1.39 -7.06
N LEU A 419 -8.19 2.10 -7.22
CA LEU A 419 -7.12 1.75 -8.14
C LEU A 419 -5.87 1.34 -7.36
N VAL A 420 -5.50 0.07 -7.41
CA VAL A 420 -4.22 -0.42 -6.87
C VAL A 420 -3.17 -0.34 -7.97
N VAL A 421 -2.07 0.36 -7.71
CA VAL A 421 -1.04 0.60 -8.74
C VAL A 421 0.28 -0.04 -8.36
N GLY A 422 0.79 -0.88 -9.25
CA GLY A 422 2.10 -1.50 -9.10
C GLY A 422 3.25 -0.50 -9.22
N ALA A 423 4.34 -0.80 -8.55
CA ALA A 423 5.60 -0.07 -8.67
C ALA A 423 6.15 -0.09 -10.12
N SER A 424 7.32 0.50 -10.35
CA SER A 424 7.97 0.58 -11.66
C SER A 424 7.26 1.56 -12.64
N ASN A 425 7.04 1.16 -13.90
CA ASN A 425 6.44 2.01 -14.93
C ASN A 425 4.95 2.32 -14.69
N PRO A 426 4.09 1.39 -14.25
CA PRO A 426 2.66 1.66 -14.10
C PRO A 426 2.34 2.92 -13.29
N VAL A 427 2.94 3.07 -12.10
CA VAL A 427 2.72 4.25 -11.27
C VAL A 427 3.32 5.52 -11.88
N ARG A 428 4.43 5.41 -12.63
CA ARG A 428 5.09 6.54 -13.28
C ARG A 428 4.33 7.02 -14.52
N ASP A 429 3.75 6.09 -15.28
CA ASP A 429 2.89 6.41 -16.40
C ASP A 429 1.61 7.06 -15.94
N LEU A 430 1.01 6.54 -14.88
CA LEU A 430 -0.15 7.15 -14.25
C LEU A 430 0.17 8.57 -13.73
N ASP A 431 1.32 8.76 -13.11
CA ASP A 431 1.80 10.07 -12.66
C ASP A 431 1.96 11.08 -13.79
N LEU A 432 2.33 10.61 -14.98
CA LEU A 432 2.48 11.47 -16.17
C LEU A 432 1.16 11.96 -16.73
N VAL A 433 0.13 11.07 -16.75
CA VAL A 433 -1.08 11.29 -17.56
C VAL A 433 -2.36 11.44 -16.77
N ALA A 434 -2.41 11.05 -15.48
CA ALA A 434 -3.64 11.11 -14.72
C ALA A 434 -4.01 12.55 -14.36
N ARG A 435 -5.19 12.97 -14.80
CA ARG A 435 -5.80 14.28 -14.56
C ARG A 435 -7.22 14.05 -14.08
N TRP A 436 -7.42 14.15 -12.79
CA TRP A 436 -8.72 13.95 -12.18
C TRP A 436 -9.24 15.25 -11.58
N THR A 437 -10.49 15.58 -11.90
CA THR A 437 -11.24 16.60 -11.16
C THR A 437 -11.60 16.07 -9.79
N THR A 438 -12.05 14.80 -9.74
CA THR A 438 -12.26 14.02 -8.53
C THR A 438 -11.58 12.66 -8.74
N ALA A 439 -10.59 12.37 -7.93
CA ALA A 439 -9.76 11.18 -8.08
C ALA A 439 -10.42 9.92 -7.52
N PRO A 440 -10.18 8.73 -8.09
CA PRO A 440 -10.41 7.48 -7.40
C PRO A 440 -9.54 7.37 -6.16
N THR A 441 -9.87 6.46 -5.27
CA THR A 441 -8.92 6.08 -4.22
C THR A 441 -7.75 5.30 -4.85
N VAL A 442 -6.56 5.86 -4.82
CA VAL A 442 -5.36 5.20 -5.38
C VAL A 442 -4.50 4.65 -4.26
N LEU A 443 -4.25 3.34 -4.29
CA LEU A 443 -3.39 2.62 -3.35
C LEU A 443 -2.17 2.05 -4.07
N ALA A 444 -1.03 1.99 -3.39
CA ALA A 444 0.18 1.36 -3.93
C ALA A 444 1.08 0.89 -2.78
N ASN A 445 1.85 -0.17 -2.98
CA ASN A 445 2.85 -0.61 -2.01
C ASN A 445 4.07 0.31 -2.13
N ARG A 446 4.01 1.46 -1.43
CA ARG A 446 5.04 2.51 -1.48
C ARG A 446 5.94 2.53 -0.24
N GLY A 447 5.74 1.63 0.71
CA GLY A 447 6.63 1.44 1.85
C GLY A 447 8.06 1.21 1.40
N LEU A 448 8.25 0.20 0.57
CA LEU A 448 9.53 -0.14 -0.06
C LEU A 448 9.48 -0.15 -1.59
N SER A 449 8.30 0.04 -2.17
CA SER A 449 8.09 0.05 -3.62
C SER A 449 8.48 -1.26 -4.32
N GLY A 450 8.33 -2.39 -3.64
CA GLY A 450 8.53 -3.73 -4.18
C GLY A 450 7.54 -4.06 -5.29
N ILE A 451 7.88 -5.03 -6.12
CA ILE A 451 6.96 -5.59 -7.12
C ILE A 451 6.26 -6.85 -6.62
N ASP A 452 6.70 -7.36 -5.48
CA ASP A 452 6.17 -8.54 -4.80
C ASP A 452 4.79 -8.27 -4.19
N GLY A 453 3.94 -9.28 -4.14
CA GLY A 453 2.66 -9.29 -3.43
C GLY A 453 1.61 -8.27 -3.89
N THR A 454 1.81 -7.59 -5.03
CA THR A 454 0.89 -6.52 -5.47
C THR A 454 -0.48 -7.07 -5.88
N VAL A 455 -0.53 -8.24 -6.54
CA VAL A 455 -1.80 -8.91 -6.90
C VAL A 455 -2.53 -9.34 -5.64
N SER A 456 -1.83 -9.97 -4.70
CA SER A 456 -2.38 -10.39 -3.40
C SER A 456 -2.90 -9.19 -2.59
N THR A 457 -2.18 -8.05 -2.59
CA THR A 457 -2.66 -6.80 -1.98
C THR A 457 -3.96 -6.33 -2.63
N ALA A 458 -4.04 -6.34 -3.97
CA ALA A 458 -5.26 -5.94 -4.69
C ALA A 458 -6.44 -6.86 -4.39
N VAL A 459 -6.20 -8.18 -4.29
CA VAL A 459 -7.23 -9.14 -3.85
C VAL A 459 -7.71 -8.82 -2.43
N GLY A 460 -6.79 -8.53 -1.50
CA GLY A 460 -7.13 -8.13 -0.13
C GLY A 460 -7.96 -6.85 -0.08
N VAL A 461 -7.59 -5.84 -0.87
CA VAL A 461 -8.38 -4.60 -1.01
C VAL A 461 -9.79 -4.89 -1.52
N ALA A 462 -9.93 -5.72 -2.54
CA ALA A 462 -11.24 -6.06 -3.12
C ALA A 462 -12.12 -6.86 -2.14
N LEU A 463 -11.54 -7.77 -1.37
CA LEU A 463 -12.26 -8.52 -0.33
C LEU A 463 -12.71 -7.62 0.83
N GLY A 464 -11.90 -6.62 1.19
CA GLY A 464 -12.22 -5.66 2.25
C GLY A 464 -13.21 -4.57 1.82
N LEU A 465 -13.41 -4.38 0.51
CA LEU A 465 -14.31 -3.37 -0.07
C LEU A 465 -15.30 -3.98 -1.07
N PRO A 466 -16.16 -4.93 -0.66
CA PRO A 466 -17.00 -5.71 -1.58
C PRO A 466 -18.03 -4.87 -2.35
N HIS A 467 -18.27 -3.62 -1.94
CA HIS A 467 -19.22 -2.71 -2.56
C HIS A 467 -18.56 -1.67 -3.47
N ARG A 468 -17.24 -1.70 -3.61
CA ARG A 468 -16.49 -0.80 -4.50
C ARG A 468 -15.84 -1.58 -5.63
N ARG A 469 -15.84 -1.00 -6.82
CA ARG A 469 -15.08 -1.56 -7.93
C ARG A 469 -13.58 -1.39 -7.68
N VAL A 470 -12.85 -2.50 -7.67
CA VAL A 470 -11.39 -2.50 -7.49
C VAL A 470 -10.73 -2.89 -8.80
N ARG A 471 -9.75 -2.09 -9.20
CA ARG A 471 -8.87 -2.35 -10.35
C ARG A 471 -7.43 -2.33 -9.91
N ALA A 472 -6.59 -3.21 -10.45
CA ALA A 472 -5.15 -3.15 -10.30
C ALA A 472 -4.50 -2.84 -11.64
N LEU A 473 -3.54 -1.90 -11.69
CA LEU A 473 -2.66 -1.65 -12.84
C LEU A 473 -1.25 -2.07 -12.47
N VAL A 474 -0.74 -3.12 -13.10
CA VAL A 474 0.55 -3.71 -12.78
C VAL A 474 1.37 -3.98 -14.05
N GLY A 475 2.70 -4.08 -13.93
CA GLY A 475 3.55 -4.62 -14.99
C GLY A 475 3.52 -6.14 -15.03
N ASP A 476 3.99 -6.72 -16.12
CA ASP A 476 4.10 -8.18 -16.31
C ASP A 476 5.02 -8.85 -15.28
N LEU A 477 6.19 -8.26 -14.99
CA LEU A 477 7.09 -8.79 -13.96
C LEU A 477 6.45 -8.74 -12.57
N THR A 478 5.68 -7.70 -12.25
CA THR A 478 4.90 -7.60 -11.01
C THR A 478 3.83 -8.69 -10.95
N PHE A 479 3.14 -8.92 -12.06
CA PHE A 479 2.13 -9.98 -12.18
C PHE A 479 2.75 -11.37 -12.00
N LEU A 480 3.85 -11.64 -12.71
CA LEU A 480 4.55 -12.94 -12.64
C LEU A 480 5.17 -13.17 -11.26
N HIS A 481 5.68 -12.12 -10.60
CA HIS A 481 6.25 -12.23 -9.25
C HIS A 481 5.21 -12.63 -8.20
N ASP A 482 3.95 -12.30 -8.41
CA ASP A 482 2.84 -12.61 -7.49
C ASP A 482 1.66 -13.31 -8.20
N VAL A 483 1.95 -14.14 -9.20
CA VAL A 483 0.92 -14.91 -9.91
C VAL A 483 0.15 -15.86 -8.97
N GLY A 484 0.78 -16.32 -7.88
CA GLY A 484 0.14 -17.08 -6.81
C GLY A 484 -1.00 -16.33 -6.11
N GLY A 485 -1.02 -14.98 -6.17
CA GLY A 485 -2.12 -14.16 -5.68
C GLY A 485 -3.45 -14.39 -6.42
N LEU A 486 -3.42 -15.00 -7.62
CA LEU A 486 -4.62 -15.41 -8.36
C LEU A 486 -5.28 -16.64 -7.74
N LEU A 487 -4.53 -17.44 -6.95
CA LEU A 487 -5.02 -18.69 -6.41
C LEU A 487 -6.12 -18.45 -5.36
N ARG A 488 -7.28 -19.02 -5.62
CA ARG A 488 -8.41 -19.06 -4.70
C ARG A 488 -8.88 -20.49 -4.53
N GLY A 489 -8.90 -20.97 -3.29
CA GLY A 489 -9.50 -22.28 -2.98
C GLY A 489 -11.01 -22.27 -3.30
N PRO A 490 -11.60 -23.43 -3.64
CA PRO A 490 -13.03 -23.52 -4.00
C PRO A 490 -13.98 -23.17 -2.86
N LEU A 491 -13.51 -23.22 -1.60
CA LEU A 491 -14.28 -22.87 -0.41
C LEU A 491 -14.10 -21.42 0.01
N GLU A 492 -13.23 -20.66 -0.66
CA GLU A 492 -12.91 -19.28 -0.32
C GLU A 492 -13.80 -18.27 -1.04
N ARG A 493 -14.05 -17.14 -0.38
CA ARG A 493 -14.79 -16.02 -0.96
C ARG A 493 -14.05 -15.49 -2.19
N GLY A 494 -14.82 -15.19 -3.25
CA GLY A 494 -14.32 -14.53 -4.44
C GLY A 494 -14.16 -13.03 -4.23
N ALA A 495 -13.15 -12.44 -4.87
CA ALA A 495 -12.97 -10.99 -4.96
C ALA A 495 -13.44 -10.49 -6.33
N ASP A 496 -14.16 -9.36 -6.37
CA ASP A 496 -14.46 -8.66 -7.61
C ASP A 496 -13.30 -7.71 -7.93
N LEU A 497 -12.38 -8.18 -8.81
CA LEU A 497 -11.14 -7.48 -9.13
C LEU A 497 -10.81 -7.60 -10.61
N GLN A 498 -10.51 -6.47 -11.25
CA GLN A 498 -9.91 -6.44 -12.60
C GLN A 498 -8.42 -6.12 -12.49
N VAL A 499 -7.56 -7.07 -12.84
CA VAL A 499 -6.10 -6.87 -12.93
C VAL A 499 -5.74 -6.50 -14.37
N VAL A 500 -5.26 -5.29 -14.58
CA VAL A 500 -4.76 -4.79 -15.88
C VAL A 500 -3.25 -4.93 -15.89
N VAL A 501 -2.75 -5.78 -16.78
CA VAL A 501 -1.32 -6.07 -16.89
C VAL A 501 -0.75 -5.36 -18.10
N ALA A 502 0.15 -4.40 -17.87
CA ALA A 502 1.01 -3.80 -18.89
C ALA A 502 2.10 -4.83 -19.23
N ASN A 503 1.89 -5.64 -20.28
CA ASN A 503 2.83 -6.66 -20.69
C ASN A 503 3.74 -6.13 -21.80
N ASP A 504 4.95 -5.75 -21.42
CA ASP A 504 6.00 -5.33 -22.34
C ASP A 504 7.15 -6.36 -22.44
N ASP A 505 6.92 -7.57 -21.93
CA ASP A 505 7.82 -8.72 -21.92
C ASP A 505 9.15 -8.40 -21.22
N GLY A 506 9.07 -7.75 -20.02
CA GLY A 506 10.25 -7.57 -19.19
C GLY A 506 10.37 -6.25 -18.43
N GLY A 507 11.61 -5.92 -18.06
CA GLY A 507 11.98 -4.80 -17.20
C GLY A 507 12.18 -3.48 -17.93
N SER A 508 11.19 -2.99 -18.67
CA SER A 508 11.31 -1.77 -19.50
C SER A 508 11.64 -0.48 -18.73
N ILE A 509 11.47 -0.44 -17.42
CA ILE A 509 11.90 0.70 -16.61
C ILE A 509 13.40 0.96 -16.75
N PHE A 510 14.21 -0.10 -16.82
CA PHE A 510 15.65 0.04 -16.95
C PHE A 510 16.08 0.65 -18.29
N ALA A 511 15.24 0.56 -19.33
CA ALA A 511 15.49 1.20 -20.60
C ALA A 511 15.54 2.75 -20.50
N THR A 512 14.88 3.34 -19.49
CA THR A 512 14.87 4.79 -19.26
C THR A 512 15.90 5.27 -18.24
N LEU A 513 16.67 4.33 -17.67
CA LEU A 513 17.73 4.59 -16.71
C LEU A 513 19.11 4.39 -17.36
N GLU A 514 20.16 4.52 -16.58
CA GLU A 514 21.55 4.39 -16.99
C GLU A 514 21.87 3.02 -17.66
N PRO A 515 21.31 1.86 -17.19
CA PRO A 515 21.53 0.57 -17.86
C PRO A 515 21.03 0.52 -19.31
N GLY A 516 20.00 1.30 -19.66
CA GLY A 516 19.43 1.33 -21.01
C GLY A 516 20.15 2.26 -22.00
N GLU A 517 21.32 2.79 -21.66
CA GLU A 517 22.14 3.57 -22.60
C GLU A 517 22.70 2.68 -23.71
N ALA A 518 22.83 3.23 -24.92
CA ALA A 518 23.29 2.51 -26.10
C ALA A 518 24.66 1.81 -25.91
N ALA A 519 25.52 2.39 -25.09
CA ALA A 519 26.83 1.82 -24.76
C ALA A 519 26.77 0.50 -23.97
N ARG A 520 25.58 0.13 -23.44
CA ARG A 520 25.35 -1.08 -22.63
C ARG A 520 24.32 -2.04 -23.25
N ALA A 521 24.01 -1.83 -24.54
CA ALA A 521 22.96 -2.58 -25.23
C ALA A 521 23.21 -4.10 -25.30
N ASP A 522 24.47 -4.50 -25.34
CA ASP A 522 24.93 -5.89 -25.42
C ASP A 522 24.55 -6.73 -24.19
N VAL A 523 24.48 -6.12 -23.01
CA VAL A 523 24.12 -6.80 -21.75
C VAL A 523 22.69 -6.50 -21.30
N PHE A 524 22.03 -5.50 -21.89
CA PHE A 524 20.76 -4.97 -21.41
C PHE A 524 19.64 -6.01 -21.38
N GLU A 525 19.40 -6.71 -22.48
CA GLU A 525 18.24 -7.61 -22.60
C GLU A 525 18.29 -8.74 -21.59
N ARG A 526 19.45 -9.35 -21.38
CA ARG A 526 19.59 -10.49 -20.47
C ARG A 526 19.54 -10.09 -19.00
N PHE A 527 20.17 -8.98 -18.60
CA PHE A 527 20.41 -8.65 -17.20
C PHE A 527 19.46 -7.60 -16.63
N PHE A 528 18.82 -6.81 -17.49
CA PHE A 528 17.90 -5.74 -17.09
C PHE A 528 16.52 -5.86 -17.78
N GLY A 529 16.51 -6.08 -19.09
CA GLY A 529 15.29 -6.31 -19.84
C GLY A 529 14.55 -7.56 -19.42
N THR A 530 15.31 -8.63 -19.13
CA THR A 530 14.80 -9.91 -18.61
C THR A 530 13.52 -10.38 -19.32
N PRO A 531 13.54 -10.55 -20.68
CA PRO A 531 12.36 -11.03 -21.39
C PRO A 531 11.96 -12.41 -20.88
N HIS A 532 10.68 -12.60 -20.58
CA HIS A 532 10.22 -13.82 -19.94
C HIS A 532 9.48 -14.77 -20.89
N GLY A 533 8.89 -14.28 -21.98
CA GLY A 533 8.15 -15.11 -22.94
C GLY A 533 6.99 -15.92 -22.36
N ALA A 534 6.52 -15.59 -21.15
CA ALA A 534 5.48 -16.35 -20.45
C ALA A 534 4.12 -16.12 -21.11
N ASP A 535 3.32 -17.22 -21.21
CA ASP A 535 1.92 -17.13 -21.62
C ASP A 535 1.02 -16.84 -20.43
N LEU A 536 0.63 -15.56 -20.26
CA LEU A 536 -0.22 -15.13 -19.18
C LEU A 536 -1.64 -15.72 -19.27
N ALA A 537 -2.11 -16.01 -20.49
CA ALA A 537 -3.41 -16.63 -20.69
C ALA A 537 -3.43 -18.06 -20.14
N ALA A 538 -2.36 -18.83 -20.41
CA ALA A 538 -2.20 -20.17 -19.87
C ALA A 538 -2.10 -20.18 -18.34
N LEU A 539 -1.36 -19.23 -17.75
CA LEU A 539 -1.30 -19.06 -16.29
C LEU A 539 -2.69 -18.73 -15.70
N CYS A 540 -3.41 -17.77 -16.27
CA CYS A 540 -4.78 -17.45 -15.83
C CYS A 540 -5.72 -18.65 -15.93
N ALA A 541 -5.66 -19.41 -17.04
CA ALA A 541 -6.47 -20.61 -17.23
C ALA A 541 -6.17 -21.68 -16.16
N GLY A 542 -4.90 -21.87 -15.80
CA GLY A 542 -4.49 -22.79 -14.74
C GLY A 542 -5.06 -22.43 -13.36
N TYR A 543 -5.29 -21.17 -13.09
CA TYR A 543 -5.93 -20.67 -11.86
C TYR A 543 -7.45 -20.51 -12.00
N GLY A 544 -8.05 -20.84 -13.16
CA GLY A 544 -9.48 -20.65 -13.41
C GLY A 544 -9.90 -19.17 -13.48
N VAL A 545 -8.98 -18.28 -13.84
CA VAL A 545 -9.20 -16.84 -13.92
C VAL A 545 -9.48 -16.42 -15.37
N ARG A 546 -10.53 -15.62 -15.57
CA ARG A 546 -10.88 -15.08 -16.88
C ARG A 546 -9.77 -14.16 -17.38
N HIS A 547 -9.33 -14.38 -18.63
CA HIS A 547 -8.30 -13.59 -19.27
C HIS A 547 -8.81 -12.96 -20.56
N THR A 548 -8.41 -11.71 -20.81
CA THR A 548 -8.67 -10.97 -22.06
C THR A 548 -7.37 -10.36 -22.53
N ARG A 549 -6.99 -10.59 -23.79
CA ARG A 549 -5.81 -9.96 -24.40
C ARG A 549 -6.21 -8.79 -25.27
N VAL A 550 -5.53 -7.65 -25.09
CA VAL A 550 -5.69 -6.42 -25.86
C VAL A 550 -4.38 -6.11 -26.55
N GLY A 551 -4.42 -5.98 -27.87
CA GLY A 551 -3.24 -5.73 -28.71
C GLY A 551 -3.13 -4.30 -29.24
N ASP A 552 -4.21 -3.53 -29.21
CA ASP A 552 -4.29 -2.20 -29.78
C ASP A 552 -5.10 -1.20 -28.92
N VAL A 553 -5.09 0.06 -29.29
CA VAL A 553 -5.76 1.15 -28.56
C VAL A 553 -7.28 1.01 -28.61
N ASP A 554 -7.84 0.50 -29.70
CA ASP A 554 -9.31 0.41 -29.89
C ASP A 554 -9.94 -0.61 -28.95
N GLY A 555 -9.21 -1.68 -28.60
CA GLY A 555 -9.61 -2.70 -27.65
C GLY A 555 -9.58 -2.28 -26.18
N LEU A 556 -8.88 -1.19 -25.82
CA LEU A 556 -8.63 -0.81 -24.43
C LEU A 556 -9.93 -0.46 -23.66
N LEU A 557 -10.67 0.53 -24.14
CA LEU A 557 -11.86 1.01 -23.42
C LEU A 557 -12.94 -0.06 -23.28
N PRO A 558 -13.27 -0.87 -24.31
CA PRO A 558 -14.20 -1.99 -24.15
C PRO A 558 -13.74 -3.00 -23.09
N ALA A 559 -12.45 -3.36 -23.07
CA ALA A 559 -11.91 -4.32 -22.09
C ALA A 559 -11.93 -3.77 -20.65
N LEU A 560 -11.68 -2.47 -20.48
CA LEU A 560 -11.72 -1.81 -19.17
C LEU A 560 -13.13 -1.55 -18.67
N ALA A 561 -14.11 -1.33 -19.58
CA ALA A 561 -15.50 -1.04 -19.24
C ALA A 561 -16.29 -2.25 -18.72
N ALA A 562 -15.82 -3.48 -19.00
CA ALA A 562 -16.52 -4.73 -18.68
C ALA A 562 -15.73 -5.61 -17.68
N PRO A 563 -15.52 -5.16 -16.42
CA PRO A 563 -14.77 -5.95 -15.44
C PRO A 563 -15.47 -7.28 -15.13
N GLY A 564 -16.81 -7.34 -15.21
CA GLY A 564 -17.61 -8.50 -14.83
C GLY A 564 -17.53 -8.77 -13.33
N THR A 565 -18.12 -9.90 -12.91
CA THR A 565 -18.02 -10.42 -11.54
C THR A 565 -16.81 -11.32 -11.40
N GLY A 566 -16.22 -11.36 -10.20
CA GLY A 566 -15.06 -12.18 -9.86
C GLY A 566 -13.74 -11.58 -10.34
N LEU A 567 -12.69 -12.39 -10.20
CA LEU A 567 -11.33 -12.02 -10.62
C LEU A 567 -11.17 -12.14 -12.13
N SER A 568 -10.63 -11.11 -12.75
CA SER A 568 -10.34 -11.07 -14.19
C SER A 568 -9.00 -10.40 -14.46
N VAL A 569 -8.34 -10.82 -15.54
CA VAL A 569 -7.08 -10.26 -16.02
C VAL A 569 -7.26 -9.72 -17.42
N VAL A 570 -6.87 -8.46 -17.62
CA VAL A 570 -6.76 -7.81 -18.92
C VAL A 570 -5.28 -7.64 -19.23
N GLU A 571 -4.74 -8.49 -20.11
CA GLU A 571 -3.37 -8.37 -20.61
C GLU A 571 -3.33 -7.38 -21.76
N VAL A 572 -2.58 -6.31 -21.61
CA VAL A 572 -2.37 -5.31 -22.65
C VAL A 572 -0.92 -5.39 -23.13
N ARG A 573 -0.74 -5.72 -24.42
CA ARG A 573 0.60 -5.75 -25.02
C ARG A 573 1.09 -4.32 -25.21
N VAL A 574 2.20 -3.99 -24.53
CA VAL A 574 2.81 -2.66 -24.54
C VAL A 574 4.12 -2.69 -25.32
N ASP A 575 4.34 -1.69 -26.15
CA ASP A 575 5.61 -1.52 -26.86
C ASP A 575 6.69 -0.95 -25.94
N ARG A 576 7.71 -1.75 -25.61
CA ARG A 576 8.88 -1.31 -24.83
C ARG A 576 9.99 -0.72 -25.67
N THR A 577 10.04 -1.04 -26.98
CA THR A 577 11.17 -0.67 -27.84
C THR A 577 11.29 0.83 -28.06
N SER A 578 10.16 1.54 -28.07
CA SER A 578 10.07 3.00 -28.20
C SER A 578 10.11 3.75 -26.86
N ARG A 579 10.20 3.05 -25.71
CA ARG A 579 10.01 3.65 -24.38
C ARG A 579 10.92 4.85 -24.11
N ARG A 580 12.23 4.72 -24.33
CA ARG A 580 13.20 5.81 -24.13
C ARG A 580 12.91 6.97 -25.05
N ALA A 581 12.77 6.70 -26.35
CA ALA A 581 12.51 7.73 -27.36
C ALA A 581 11.18 8.48 -27.08
N LEU A 582 10.14 7.77 -26.63
CA LEU A 582 8.87 8.39 -26.25
C LEU A 582 9.04 9.33 -25.04
N ASN A 583 9.77 8.92 -24.01
CA ASN A 583 10.02 9.76 -22.85
C ASN A 583 10.82 11.01 -23.19
N GLU A 584 11.84 10.88 -24.06
CA GLU A 584 12.64 11.99 -24.56
C GLU A 584 11.79 12.95 -25.40
N ALA A 585 10.94 12.41 -26.29
CA ALA A 585 10.03 13.21 -27.10
C ALA A 585 9.01 13.98 -26.23
N ILE A 586 8.44 13.33 -25.20
CA ILE A 586 7.54 13.99 -24.26
C ILE A 586 8.25 15.13 -23.52
N SER A 587 9.46 14.88 -23.01
CA SER A 587 10.22 15.91 -22.31
C SER A 587 10.56 17.10 -23.21
N ALA A 588 10.99 16.84 -24.46
CA ALA A 588 11.29 17.87 -25.42
C ALA A 588 10.04 18.68 -25.84
N ALA A 589 8.91 18.00 -26.09
CA ALA A 589 7.66 18.66 -26.47
C ALA A 589 7.11 19.55 -25.33
N VAL A 590 7.19 19.08 -24.09
CA VAL A 590 6.81 19.89 -22.93
C VAL A 590 7.73 21.10 -22.80
N ALA A 591 9.05 20.91 -22.86
CA ALA A 591 9.98 22.04 -22.80
C ALA A 591 9.72 23.10 -23.89
N ALA A 592 9.44 22.66 -25.13
CA ALA A 592 9.11 23.55 -26.26
C ALA A 592 7.73 24.24 -26.12
N SER A 593 6.82 23.71 -25.29
CA SER A 593 5.50 24.29 -25.09
C SER A 593 5.46 25.39 -24.02
N LEU A 594 6.54 25.53 -23.24
CA LEU A 594 6.63 26.53 -22.20
C LEU A 594 7.06 27.88 -22.75
N PRO A 595 6.54 29.00 -22.22
CA PRO A 595 7.02 30.33 -22.60
C PRO A 595 8.50 30.47 -22.22
N THR A 596 9.29 31.02 -23.12
CA THR A 596 10.72 31.35 -22.93
C THR A 596 10.91 32.44 -21.88
#